data_5e1970f842f732bf4cec0525ed56d2fe
#
_entry.id   5e1970f842f732bf4cec0525ed56d2fe
#
_cell.length_a   1.000
_cell.length_b   1.000
_cell.length_c   1.000
_cell.angle_alpha   90.00
_cell.angle_beta   90.00
_cell.angle_gamma   90.00
#
_symmetry.space_group_name_H-M   'P 1'
#
loop_
_entity.id
_entity.type
_entity.pdbx_description
1 polymer ?
#
loop_
_entity_poly.entity_id
_entity_poly.type
_entity_poly.pdbx_seq_one_letter_code
_entity_poly.pdbx_strand_id
1 'polypeptide(L)'
;MPKPNLDQVESEIWALTDLIDNRLVLSAHDISDGGVAITLSEMSFYNEIGFEVKINSSSRPDVWLFSETGGFIIELEENVLAQAQAVMSKYNIHYEEIGETTQHQAMVFGEIIHMPILKAKDSWQKSLRNKIQ
;
A
#
# COMPACT_ATOMS: atom_id res chain seq x y z
N MET A 1 21.17 -2.49 3.09
CA MET A 1 20.09 -1.74 2.44
C MET A 1 20.36 -1.63 0.95
N PRO A 2 19.43 -2.01 0.09
CA PRO A 2 19.57 -1.71 -1.32
C PRO A 2 19.56 -0.18 -1.52
N LYS A 3 20.47 0.31 -2.35
CA LYS A 3 20.50 1.74 -2.68
C LYS A 3 19.29 2.05 -3.57
N PRO A 4 18.55 3.15 -3.31
CA PRO A 4 17.46 3.53 -4.18
C PRO A 4 17.98 3.91 -5.55
N ASN A 5 17.28 3.45 -6.60
CA ASN A 5 17.51 3.91 -7.96
C ASN A 5 16.80 5.27 -8.10
N LEU A 6 17.57 6.36 -8.12
CA LEU A 6 17.02 7.71 -8.17
C LEU A 6 16.16 7.97 -9.41
N ASP A 7 16.55 7.41 -10.55
CA ASP A 7 15.78 7.56 -11.80
C ASP A 7 14.42 6.87 -11.68
N GLN A 8 14.38 5.71 -11.04
CA GLN A 8 13.13 4.99 -10.79
C GLN A 8 12.24 5.76 -9.82
N VAL A 9 12.78 6.28 -8.75
CA VAL A 9 12.04 7.09 -7.76
C VAL A 9 11.45 8.33 -8.42
N GLU A 10 12.21 9.02 -9.24
CA GLU A 10 11.74 10.19 -9.99
C GLU A 10 10.58 9.82 -10.92
N SER A 11 10.71 8.74 -11.68
CA SER A 11 9.66 8.25 -12.58
C SER A 11 8.40 7.88 -11.82
N GLU A 12 8.52 7.24 -10.65
CA GLU A 12 7.39 6.89 -9.80
C GLU A 12 6.66 8.15 -9.30
N ILE A 13 7.39 9.18 -8.90
CA ILE A 13 6.81 10.45 -8.46
C ILE A 13 6.07 11.14 -9.60
N TRP A 14 6.65 11.19 -10.80
CA TRP A 14 5.99 11.75 -11.97
C TRP A 14 4.72 10.98 -12.34
N ALA A 15 4.78 9.65 -12.32
CA ALA A 15 3.62 8.81 -12.60
C ALA A 15 2.52 9.05 -11.56
N LEU A 16 2.85 9.07 -10.28
CA LEU A 16 1.90 9.31 -9.20
C LEU A 16 1.25 10.69 -9.32
N THR A 17 2.04 11.71 -9.62
CA THR A 17 1.54 13.08 -9.82
C THR A 17 0.55 13.13 -10.97
N ASP A 18 0.87 12.48 -12.10
CA ASP A 18 -0.01 12.42 -13.26
C ASP A 18 -1.32 11.70 -12.95
N LEU A 19 -1.24 10.58 -12.22
CA LEU A 19 -2.42 9.84 -11.76
C LEU A 19 -3.32 10.69 -10.86
N ILE A 20 -2.74 11.45 -9.95
CA ILE A 20 -3.47 12.33 -9.03
C ILE A 20 -4.11 13.49 -9.80
N ASP A 21 -3.37 14.13 -10.69
CA ASP A 21 -3.85 15.26 -11.49
C ASP A 21 -5.03 14.85 -12.37
N ASN A 22 -5.05 13.63 -12.86
CA ASN A 22 -6.16 13.08 -13.64
C ASN A 22 -7.30 12.49 -12.78
N ARG A 23 -7.21 12.63 -11.46
CA ARG A 23 -8.21 12.16 -10.49
C ARG A 23 -8.49 10.66 -10.58
N LEU A 24 -7.46 9.88 -10.86
CA LEU A 24 -7.57 8.43 -10.97
C LEU A 24 -7.34 7.72 -9.64
N VAL A 25 -6.72 8.38 -8.66
CA VAL A 25 -6.31 7.79 -7.39
C VAL A 25 -7.28 8.16 -6.27
N LEU A 26 -7.82 7.16 -5.58
CA LEU A 26 -8.65 7.34 -4.40
C LEU A 26 -7.81 7.63 -3.15
N SER A 27 -6.71 6.91 -2.99
CA SER A 27 -5.74 7.12 -1.92
C SER A 27 -4.36 6.66 -2.35
N ALA A 28 -3.34 7.23 -1.74
CA ALA A 28 -1.94 6.88 -2.00
C ALA A 28 -1.13 7.02 -0.73
N HIS A 29 -0.13 6.16 -0.57
CA HIS A 29 0.77 6.19 0.57
C HIS A 29 2.13 5.65 0.15
N ASP A 30 3.20 6.27 0.62
CA ASP A 30 4.54 5.77 0.39
C ASP A 30 4.82 4.54 1.27
N ILE A 31 5.61 3.62 0.74
CA ILE A 31 6.08 2.47 1.50
C ILE A 31 7.35 2.89 2.23
N SER A 32 7.25 2.99 3.55
CA SER A 32 8.35 3.44 4.40
C SER A 32 8.61 2.42 5.53
N ASP A 33 8.80 2.87 6.75
CA ASP A 33 9.08 2.02 7.89
C ASP A 33 7.99 0.96 8.10
N GLY A 34 8.41 -0.29 8.21
CA GLY A 34 7.51 -1.42 8.40
C GLY A 34 6.96 -2.04 7.11
N GLY A 35 7.31 -1.48 5.94
CA GLY A 35 6.99 -2.06 4.63
C GLY A 35 5.52 -2.02 4.25
N VAL A 36 5.13 -2.92 3.36
CA VAL A 36 3.77 -3.01 2.80
C VAL A 36 2.71 -3.23 3.88
N ALA A 37 3.00 -4.08 4.86
CA ALA A 37 2.04 -4.42 5.91
C ALA A 37 1.63 -3.20 6.73
N ILE A 38 2.58 -2.40 7.16
CA ILE A 38 2.32 -1.19 7.94
C ILE A 38 1.67 -0.11 7.07
N THR A 39 2.12 0.06 5.84
CA THR A 39 1.54 1.03 4.89
C THR A 39 0.07 0.74 4.65
N LEU A 40 -0.30 -0.50 4.35
CA LEU A 40 -1.70 -0.89 4.16
C LEU A 40 -2.52 -0.71 5.44
N SER A 41 -1.93 -1.05 6.59
CA SER A 41 -2.61 -0.89 7.88
C SER A 41 -2.92 0.59 8.16
N GLU A 42 -1.97 1.48 7.94
CA GLU A 42 -2.18 2.93 8.12
C GLU A 42 -3.24 3.47 7.17
N MET A 43 -3.23 3.06 5.90
CA MET A 43 -4.26 3.43 4.93
C MET A 43 -5.65 2.96 5.39
N SER A 44 -5.74 1.76 5.93
CA SER A 44 -6.97 1.17 6.45
C SER A 44 -7.47 1.91 7.70
N PHE A 45 -6.57 2.29 8.60
CA PHE A 45 -6.92 2.98 9.86
C PHE A 45 -7.56 4.34 9.61
N TYR A 46 -7.11 5.04 8.60
CA TYR A 46 -7.57 6.40 8.32
C TYR A 46 -9.07 6.45 8.00
N ASN A 47 -9.54 5.55 7.16
CA ASN A 47 -10.95 5.51 6.72
C ASN A 47 -11.72 4.30 7.26
N GLU A 48 -11.09 3.44 8.07
CA GLU A 48 -11.67 2.19 8.56
C GLU A 48 -12.18 1.30 7.43
N ILE A 49 -11.46 1.27 6.32
CA ILE A 49 -11.78 0.44 5.17
C ILE A 49 -10.94 -0.82 5.21
N GLY A 50 -11.60 -1.97 5.12
CA GLY A 50 -10.93 -3.26 5.06
C GLY A 50 -10.25 -3.52 3.72
N PHE A 51 -9.39 -4.52 3.70
CA PHE A 51 -8.74 -4.96 2.47
C PHE A 51 -8.42 -6.45 2.51
N GLU A 52 -8.29 -7.03 1.32
CA GLU A 52 -7.76 -8.36 1.12
C GLU A 52 -6.62 -8.27 0.11
N VAL A 53 -5.42 -8.65 0.52
CA VAL A 53 -4.24 -8.66 -0.36
C VAL A 53 -3.67 -10.05 -0.46
N LYS A 54 -3.10 -10.36 -1.63
CA LYS A 54 -2.40 -11.62 -1.88
C LYS A 54 -0.92 -11.41 -1.68
N ILE A 55 -0.30 -12.32 -0.93
CA ILE A 55 1.15 -12.31 -0.77
C ILE A 55 1.77 -12.98 -1.99
N ASN A 56 2.77 -12.33 -2.59
CA ASN A 56 3.45 -12.88 -3.75
C ASN A 56 4.12 -14.22 -3.40
N SER A 57 3.72 -15.28 -4.10
CA SER A 57 4.18 -16.64 -3.85
C SER A 57 5.67 -16.87 -4.15
N SER A 58 6.31 -15.99 -4.92
CA SER A 58 7.74 -16.07 -5.23
C SER A 58 8.64 -15.53 -4.12
N SER A 59 8.05 -14.89 -3.10
CA SER A 59 8.77 -14.30 -1.97
C SER A 59 8.36 -14.95 -0.66
N ARG A 60 9.27 -14.93 0.32
CA ARG A 60 8.88 -15.29 1.69
C ARG A 60 7.85 -14.26 2.18
N PRO A 61 6.79 -14.71 2.91
CA PRO A 61 5.76 -13.80 3.39
C PRO A 61 6.28 -12.64 4.24
N ASP A 62 7.22 -12.89 5.13
CA ASP A 62 7.82 -11.87 5.98
C ASP A 62 8.62 -10.83 5.18
N VAL A 63 9.32 -11.26 4.14
CA VAL A 63 10.05 -10.37 3.24
C VAL A 63 9.06 -9.48 2.47
N TRP A 64 8.03 -10.05 1.91
CA TRP A 64 7.01 -9.31 1.16
C TRP A 64 6.29 -8.27 2.03
N LEU A 65 5.93 -8.67 3.25
CA LEU A 65 5.17 -7.82 4.17
C LEU A 65 5.99 -6.68 4.78
N PHE A 66 7.24 -6.94 5.12
CA PHE A 66 8.01 -6.05 6.00
C PHE A 66 9.26 -5.44 5.36
N SER A 67 9.54 -5.74 4.10
CA SER A 67 10.68 -5.10 3.40
C SER A 67 10.44 -3.62 3.15
N GLU A 68 11.41 -2.82 3.50
CA GLU A 68 11.37 -1.36 3.33
C GLU A 68 12.01 -0.98 1.98
N THR A 69 11.42 -1.44 0.87
CA THR A 69 11.98 -1.28 -0.47
C THR A 69 11.61 0.04 -1.15
N GLY A 70 10.77 0.85 -0.52
CA GLY A 70 10.27 2.08 -1.12
C GLY A 70 9.12 1.83 -2.09
N GLY A 71 8.72 2.87 -2.81
CA GLY A 71 7.58 2.84 -3.71
C GLY A 71 6.30 3.37 -3.08
N PHE A 72 5.20 3.18 -3.77
CA PHE A 72 3.89 3.67 -3.34
C PHE A 72 2.85 2.58 -3.44
N ILE A 73 1.88 2.63 -2.53
CA ILE A 73 0.63 1.87 -2.64
C ILE A 73 -0.45 2.87 -3.01
N ILE A 74 -1.21 2.57 -4.05
CA ILE A 74 -2.34 3.39 -4.48
C ILE A 74 -3.61 2.57 -4.52
N GLU A 75 -4.72 3.23 -4.26
CA GLU A 75 -6.05 2.67 -4.40
C GLU A 75 -6.74 3.29 -5.60
N LEU A 76 -7.32 2.46 -6.47
CA LEU A 76 -8.03 2.88 -7.67
C LEU A 76 -9.41 2.25 -7.70
N GLU A 77 -10.36 2.93 -8.34
CA GLU A 77 -11.58 2.26 -8.75
C GLU A 77 -11.29 1.34 -9.93
N GLU A 78 -11.99 0.21 -10.00
CA GLU A 78 -11.80 -0.78 -11.05
C GLU A 78 -12.03 -0.19 -12.46
N ASN A 79 -12.99 0.71 -12.60
CA ASN A 79 -13.35 1.31 -13.89
C ASN A 79 -12.29 2.26 -14.47
N VAL A 80 -11.32 2.71 -13.68
CA VAL A 80 -10.22 3.57 -14.14
C VAL A 80 -8.90 2.83 -14.29
N LEU A 81 -8.88 1.53 -14.05
CA LEU A 81 -7.65 0.74 -14.08
C LEU A 81 -6.92 0.84 -15.42
N ALA A 82 -7.65 0.74 -16.54
CA ALA A 82 -7.04 0.82 -17.87
C ALA A 82 -6.36 2.18 -18.12
N GLN A 83 -6.98 3.28 -17.68
CA GLN A 83 -6.41 4.61 -17.78
C GLN A 83 -5.17 4.76 -16.90
N ALA A 84 -5.21 4.22 -15.70
CA ALA A 84 -4.07 4.24 -14.77
C ALA A 84 -2.91 3.43 -15.32
N GLN A 85 -3.17 2.27 -15.92
CA GLN A 85 -2.14 1.45 -16.56
C GLN A 85 -1.47 2.18 -17.72
N ALA A 86 -2.23 2.94 -18.51
CA ALA A 86 -1.68 3.75 -19.60
C ALA A 86 -0.72 4.81 -19.07
N VAL A 87 -1.05 5.47 -17.97
CA VAL A 87 -0.18 6.46 -17.32
C VAL A 87 1.09 5.80 -16.81
N MET A 88 0.97 4.69 -16.10
CA MET A 88 2.13 3.97 -15.57
C MET A 88 3.07 3.48 -16.69
N SER A 89 2.51 3.02 -17.80
CA SER A 89 3.29 2.59 -18.97
C SER A 89 4.05 3.76 -19.61
N LYS A 90 3.45 4.94 -19.64
CA LYS A 90 4.10 6.16 -20.16
C LYS A 90 5.41 6.49 -19.43
N TYR A 91 5.45 6.23 -18.11
CA TYR A 91 6.63 6.47 -17.29
C TYR A 91 7.49 5.22 -17.09
N ASN A 92 7.16 4.14 -17.77
CA ASN A 92 7.86 2.86 -17.66
C ASN A 92 7.94 2.34 -16.20
N ILE A 93 6.85 2.46 -15.49
CA ILE A 93 6.75 2.06 -14.08
C ILE A 93 6.36 0.58 -14.00
N HIS A 94 7.07 -0.17 -13.18
CA HIS A 94 6.65 -1.49 -12.77
C HIS A 94 5.58 -1.36 -11.68
N TYR A 95 4.47 -2.06 -11.85
CA TYR A 95 3.38 -2.09 -10.88
C TYR A 95 2.83 -3.49 -10.72
N GLU A 96 2.22 -3.73 -9.60
CA GLU A 96 1.60 -5.01 -9.27
C GLU A 96 0.25 -4.75 -8.60
N GLU A 97 -0.79 -5.45 -9.04
CA GLU A 97 -2.08 -5.46 -8.37
C GLU A 97 -2.00 -6.46 -7.21
N ILE A 98 -2.09 -5.96 -5.99
CA ILE A 98 -1.87 -6.78 -4.79
C ILE A 98 -3.18 -7.22 -4.11
N GLY A 99 -4.30 -6.60 -4.44
CA GLY A 99 -5.57 -6.97 -3.82
C GLY A 99 -6.63 -5.91 -4.01
N GLU A 100 -7.62 -5.93 -3.14
CA GLU A 100 -8.77 -5.03 -3.21
C GLU A 100 -9.19 -4.55 -1.83
N THR A 101 -9.84 -3.38 -1.79
CA THR A 101 -10.50 -2.88 -0.60
C THR A 101 -11.87 -3.55 -0.45
N THR A 102 -12.30 -3.73 0.78
CA THR A 102 -13.57 -4.39 1.09
C THR A 102 -14.38 -3.56 2.09
N GLN A 103 -15.68 -3.82 2.14
CA GLN A 103 -16.55 -3.23 3.16
C GLN A 103 -16.48 -3.98 4.49
N HIS A 104 -15.77 -5.11 4.53
CA HIS A 104 -15.54 -5.84 5.77
C HIS A 104 -14.52 -5.10 6.63
N GLN A 105 -14.78 -5.00 7.91
CA GLN A 105 -13.92 -4.30 8.87
C GLN A 105 -12.72 -5.16 9.27
N ALA A 106 -12.01 -5.68 8.27
CA ALA A 106 -10.89 -6.60 8.48
C ALA A 106 -9.74 -6.32 7.52
N MET A 107 -8.53 -6.56 8.01
CA MET A 107 -7.29 -6.54 7.25
C MET A 107 -6.86 -7.98 7.01
N VAL A 108 -6.80 -8.40 5.75
CA VAL A 108 -6.48 -9.77 5.36
C VAL A 108 -5.22 -9.78 4.50
N PHE A 109 -4.17 -10.42 5.01
CA PHE A 109 -2.91 -10.62 4.29
C PHE A 109 -2.78 -12.11 3.92
N GLY A 110 -3.25 -12.48 2.73
CA GLY A 110 -3.27 -13.86 2.29
C GLY A 110 -4.01 -14.76 3.26
N GLU A 111 -3.46 -15.93 3.54
CA GLU A 111 -3.98 -16.88 4.53
C GLU A 111 -3.31 -16.75 5.90
N ILE A 112 -2.37 -15.80 6.03
CA ILE A 112 -1.48 -15.72 7.19
C ILE A 112 -2.05 -14.81 8.28
N ILE A 113 -2.57 -13.64 7.89
CA ILE A 113 -3.07 -12.64 8.84
C ILE A 113 -4.50 -12.29 8.48
N HIS A 114 -5.37 -12.38 9.46
CA HIS A 114 -6.75 -11.91 9.41
C HIS A 114 -7.04 -11.16 10.69
N MET A 115 -7.14 -9.84 10.63
CA MET A 115 -7.24 -9.01 11.82
C MET A 115 -8.36 -7.97 11.68
N PRO A 116 -9.27 -7.84 12.67
CA PRO A 116 -10.24 -6.75 12.69
C PRO A 116 -9.54 -5.40 12.76
N ILE A 117 -9.98 -4.43 11.98
CA ILE A 117 -9.37 -3.10 11.90
C ILE A 117 -9.36 -2.41 13.27
N LEU A 118 -10.47 -2.46 13.99
CA LEU A 118 -10.60 -1.77 15.28
C LEU A 118 -9.60 -2.32 16.31
N LYS A 119 -9.36 -3.61 16.30
CA LYS A 119 -8.38 -4.25 17.19
C LYS A 119 -6.96 -3.80 16.86
N ALA A 120 -6.61 -3.80 15.59
CA ALA A 120 -5.29 -3.36 15.13
C ALA A 120 -5.06 -1.87 15.41
N LYS A 121 -6.04 -1.03 15.14
CA LYS A 121 -6.00 0.40 15.38
C LYS A 121 -5.83 0.72 16.87
N ASP A 122 -6.56 0.02 17.73
CA ASP A 122 -6.45 0.18 19.17
C ASP A 122 -5.05 -0.17 19.69
N SER A 123 -4.49 -1.27 19.24
CA SER A 123 -3.12 -1.67 19.59
C SER A 123 -2.08 -0.64 19.12
N TRP A 124 -2.24 -0.10 17.92
CA TRP A 124 -1.35 0.92 17.36
C TRP A 124 -1.42 2.21 18.16
N GLN A 125 -2.62 2.68 18.50
CA GLN A 125 -2.82 3.88 19.31
C GLN A 125 -2.25 3.75 20.73
N LYS A 126 -2.41 2.59 21.36
CA LYS A 126 -1.83 2.30 22.68
C LYS A 126 -0.31 2.32 22.64
N SER A 127 0.28 1.74 21.60
CA SER A 127 1.73 1.75 21.41
C SER A 127 2.28 3.16 21.28
N LEU A 128 1.60 4.05 20.55
CA LEU A 128 1.98 5.45 20.44
C LEU A 128 1.90 6.18 21.78
N ARG A 129 0.83 5.99 22.53
CA ARG A 129 0.66 6.61 23.86
C ARG A 129 1.79 6.21 24.81
N ASN A 130 2.16 4.94 24.80
CA ASN A 130 3.24 4.43 25.65
C ASN A 130 4.62 5.01 25.28
N LYS A 131 4.81 5.42 24.02
CA LYS A 131 6.05 6.07 23.58
C LYS A 131 6.11 7.56 23.91
N ILE A 132 4.98 8.21 24.07
CA ILE A 132 4.87 9.65 24.32
C ILE A 132 4.93 9.96 25.82
N GLN A 133 4.57 9.01 26.65
CA GLN A 133 4.70 9.10 28.10
C GLN A 133 6.13 8.72 28.50
#